data_a00b61b8808354a6171ad3259e6ff82d
#
_entry.id   a00b61b8808354a6171ad3259e6ff82d
#
_cell.length_a   1.000
_cell.length_b   1.000
_cell.length_c   1.000
_cell.angle_alpha   90.00
_cell.angle_beta   90.00
_cell.angle_gamma   90.00
#
_symmetry.space_group_name_H-M   'P 1'
#
loop_
_entity.id
_entity.type
_entity.pdbx_description
1 polymer ?
#
loop_
_entity_poly.entity_id
_entity_poly.type
_entity_poly.pdbx_seq_one_letter_code
_entity_poly.pdbx_strand_id
1 'polypeptide(L)'
;YLMSFKVGIVGLPNVGKSTMFNALTKSKNAEAANFPFCTIDPNIGIVDVIDSRLDQLTKLSNSKKKIYTNITFVDIAGLVKGASKGEGLGNKFLSHIREVDAIIHLVRCFESDKITHVNSKINPLDDLETIKTEIILSDIDIIQKKLEKRKKKLLGPKDIQALEKKLELLNKGEESTKSFDNEEIKILNQLGLLSIKPKIIVCNVDEESLSLGNKYTMEVKNKYSNEKVIIICADIEDQIMGLDSEERETFMKEIGLNKTGLNQLIKEGYELLNLDTFFTSGPEESRAWTIKKNTSAPVAASVIHTDFEKKFIRTEAVTCEDFIKYGSAEKCKESGRLRIEGKDYIVKDGDVLYFRVNV
;
A
#
# COMPACT_ATOMS: atom_id res chain seq x y z
N TYR A 1 -2.42 -9.75 -16.50
CA TYR A 1 -2.93 -9.14 -15.26
C TYR A 1 -1.78 -8.38 -14.61
N LEU A 2 -1.73 -7.06 -14.74
CA LEU A 2 -0.88 -6.22 -13.89
C LEU A 2 -1.24 -6.55 -12.43
N MET A 3 -0.24 -6.90 -11.61
CA MET A 3 -0.46 -7.04 -10.17
C MET A 3 -0.82 -5.67 -9.62
N SER A 4 -2.11 -5.40 -9.42
CA SER A 4 -2.58 -4.19 -8.75
C SER A 4 -2.62 -4.48 -7.26
N PHE A 5 -1.74 -3.85 -6.49
CA PHE A 5 -1.76 -3.93 -5.03
C PHE A 5 -2.87 -3.05 -4.48
N LYS A 6 -3.67 -3.62 -3.59
CA LYS A 6 -4.84 -2.96 -3.00
C LYS A 6 -4.56 -2.56 -1.56
N VAL A 7 -4.85 -1.31 -1.23
CA VAL A 7 -4.74 -0.77 0.13
C VAL A 7 -6.12 -0.32 0.59
N GLY A 8 -6.62 -0.92 1.65
CA GLY A 8 -7.93 -0.58 2.21
C GLY A 8 -7.84 0.55 3.22
N ILE A 9 -8.68 1.57 3.09
CA ILE A 9 -8.81 2.64 4.08
C ILE A 9 -9.93 2.27 5.02
N VAL A 10 -9.62 2.10 6.30
CA VAL A 10 -10.57 1.77 7.36
C VAL A 10 -10.57 2.87 8.42
N GLY A 11 -11.68 3.03 9.10
CA GLY A 11 -11.84 3.99 10.20
C GLY A 11 -13.29 4.05 10.64
N LEU A 12 -13.53 4.58 11.84
CA LEU A 12 -14.88 4.83 12.32
C LEU A 12 -15.58 5.93 11.47
N PRO A 13 -16.90 6.07 11.53
CA PRO A 13 -17.58 7.15 10.87
C PRO A 13 -17.06 8.55 11.31
N ASN A 14 -17.06 9.51 10.41
CA ASN A 14 -16.68 10.91 10.66
C ASN A 14 -15.21 11.15 11.05
N VAL A 15 -14.30 10.27 10.71
CA VAL A 15 -12.84 10.45 10.91
C VAL A 15 -12.14 11.17 9.76
N GLY A 16 -12.86 11.53 8.68
CA GLY A 16 -12.29 12.15 7.47
C GLY A 16 -11.96 11.16 6.35
N LYS A 17 -12.48 9.93 6.42
CA LYS A 17 -12.15 8.86 5.48
C LYS A 17 -12.51 9.20 4.03
N SER A 18 -13.71 9.68 3.77
CA SER A 18 -14.16 10.06 2.43
C SER A 18 -13.41 11.28 1.90
N THR A 19 -13.07 12.26 2.75
CA THR A 19 -12.26 13.43 2.38
C THR A 19 -10.87 12.97 1.91
N MET A 20 -10.20 12.11 2.68
CA MET A 20 -8.90 11.57 2.32
C MET A 20 -8.97 10.72 1.04
N PHE A 21 -9.99 9.88 0.89
CA PHE A 21 -10.18 9.07 -0.32
C PHE A 21 -10.39 9.95 -1.56
N ASN A 22 -11.21 11.01 -1.45
CA ASN A 22 -11.43 11.96 -2.52
C ASN A 22 -10.14 12.68 -2.91
N ALA A 23 -9.35 13.14 -1.93
CA ALA A 23 -8.06 13.75 -2.18
C ALA A 23 -7.10 12.82 -2.92
N LEU A 24 -7.02 11.55 -2.51
CA LEU A 24 -6.23 10.52 -3.20
C LEU A 24 -6.67 10.31 -4.67
N THR A 25 -7.97 10.34 -4.94
CA THR A 25 -8.52 10.01 -6.26
C THR A 25 -8.61 11.20 -7.22
N LYS A 26 -8.66 12.43 -6.70
CA LYS A 26 -8.68 13.66 -7.53
C LYS A 26 -7.46 13.76 -8.44
N SER A 27 -6.31 13.24 -8.04
CA SER A 27 -5.08 13.27 -8.82
C SER A 27 -5.22 12.61 -10.21
N LYS A 28 -6.16 11.70 -10.39
CA LYS A 28 -6.39 10.97 -11.65
C LYS A 28 -7.60 11.43 -12.47
N ASN A 29 -8.54 12.14 -11.88
CA ASN A 29 -9.73 12.57 -12.63
C ASN A 29 -9.42 13.56 -13.77
N ALA A 30 -8.24 14.20 -13.74
CA ALA A 30 -7.75 15.02 -14.84
C ALA A 30 -7.19 14.18 -16.02
N GLU A 31 -6.71 12.94 -15.79
CA GLU A 31 -6.10 12.08 -16.81
C GLU A 31 -6.94 10.84 -17.17
N ALA A 32 -7.86 10.42 -16.31
CA ALA A 32 -8.68 9.21 -16.49
C ALA A 32 -9.71 9.29 -17.63
N ALA A 33 -9.90 10.44 -18.25
CA ALA A 33 -10.74 10.61 -19.44
C ALA A 33 -10.26 9.80 -20.67
N ASN A 34 -9.09 9.16 -20.61
CA ASN A 34 -8.45 8.47 -21.74
C ASN A 34 -8.39 6.95 -21.66
N PHE A 35 -8.95 6.29 -20.62
CA PHE A 35 -9.00 4.83 -20.57
C PHE A 35 -10.41 4.30 -20.87
N PRO A 36 -10.65 3.69 -22.06
CA PRO A 36 -11.91 3.02 -22.35
C PRO A 36 -12.01 1.76 -21.47
N PHE A 37 -13.20 1.53 -20.86
CA PHE A 37 -13.57 0.36 -20.04
C PHE A 37 -13.23 0.35 -18.53
N CYS A 38 -12.97 1.48 -17.88
CA CYS A 38 -13.05 1.51 -16.42
C CYS A 38 -14.49 1.75 -15.96
N THR A 39 -15.15 0.71 -15.51
CA THR A 39 -16.30 0.87 -14.61
C THR A 39 -15.76 1.47 -13.33
N ILE A 40 -16.09 2.72 -13.05
CA ILE A 40 -15.68 3.41 -11.80
C ILE A 40 -16.58 2.82 -10.70
N ASP A 41 -16.05 1.85 -9.98
CA ASP A 41 -16.63 1.50 -8.68
C ASP A 41 -16.37 2.69 -7.75
N PRO A 42 -17.39 3.33 -7.17
CA PRO A 42 -17.25 4.56 -6.38
C PRO A 42 -16.35 4.40 -5.15
N ASN A 43 -15.98 3.19 -4.80
CA ASN A 43 -15.14 2.86 -3.65
C ASN A 43 -13.71 2.46 -4.03
N ILE A 44 -13.31 2.58 -5.30
CA ILE A 44 -11.97 2.21 -5.77
C ILE A 44 -11.29 3.42 -6.41
N GLY A 45 -10.11 3.77 -5.92
CA GLY A 45 -9.25 4.81 -6.45
C GLY A 45 -7.90 4.26 -6.88
N ILE A 46 -7.51 4.51 -8.14
CA ILE A 46 -6.18 4.15 -8.63
C ILE A 46 -5.31 5.40 -8.57
N VAL A 47 -4.17 5.33 -7.91
CA VAL A 47 -3.28 6.46 -7.67
C VAL A 47 -1.89 6.15 -8.20
N ASP A 48 -1.30 7.09 -8.93
CA ASP A 48 0.04 6.92 -9.47
C ASP A 48 1.10 7.11 -8.38
N VAL A 49 2.10 6.24 -8.38
CA VAL A 49 3.27 6.34 -7.52
C VAL A 49 4.30 7.21 -8.23
N ILE A 50 4.33 8.50 -7.87
CA ILE A 50 5.24 9.45 -8.49
C ILE A 50 6.68 9.12 -8.10
N ASP A 51 7.54 8.92 -9.10
CA ASP A 51 8.95 8.61 -8.93
C ASP A 51 9.80 9.52 -9.82
N SER A 52 10.58 10.41 -9.21
CA SER A 52 11.43 11.36 -9.92
C SER A 52 12.53 10.70 -10.76
N ARG A 53 12.87 9.44 -10.47
CA ARG A 53 13.80 8.66 -11.29
C ARG A 53 13.22 8.42 -12.70
N LEU A 54 11.92 8.11 -12.78
CA LEU A 54 11.24 7.93 -14.06
C LEU A 54 11.22 9.22 -14.89
N ASP A 55 11.04 10.38 -14.24
CA ASP A 55 11.08 11.69 -14.93
C ASP A 55 12.43 11.94 -15.60
N GLN A 56 13.52 11.60 -14.89
CA GLN A 56 14.87 11.73 -15.39
C GLN A 56 15.13 10.74 -16.55
N LEU A 57 14.76 9.47 -16.40
CA LEU A 57 14.88 8.46 -17.45
C LEU A 57 14.11 8.86 -18.71
N THR A 58 12.88 9.38 -18.56
CA THR A 58 12.05 9.85 -19.67
C THR A 58 12.73 10.96 -20.46
N LYS A 59 13.33 11.94 -19.76
CA LYS A 59 14.06 13.04 -20.41
C LYS A 59 15.30 12.54 -21.14
N LEU A 60 16.09 11.67 -20.52
CA LEU A 60 17.33 11.14 -21.09
C LEU A 60 17.10 10.25 -22.33
N SER A 61 16.05 9.45 -22.30
CA SER A 61 15.67 8.58 -23.43
C SER A 61 14.82 9.29 -24.48
N ASN A 62 14.47 10.57 -24.29
CA ASN A 62 13.52 11.32 -25.11
C ASN A 62 12.24 10.54 -25.38
N SER A 63 11.68 9.90 -24.35
CA SER A 63 10.55 9.02 -24.47
C SER A 63 9.28 9.78 -24.82
N LYS A 64 8.52 9.26 -25.80
CA LYS A 64 7.22 9.82 -26.19
C LYS A 64 6.14 9.67 -25.11
N LYS A 65 6.26 8.61 -24.29
CA LYS A 65 5.31 8.31 -23.22
C LYS A 65 6.04 8.07 -21.91
N LYS A 66 5.43 8.52 -20.80
CA LYS A 66 5.84 8.28 -19.44
C LYS A 66 4.70 7.60 -18.70
N ILE A 67 4.95 6.43 -18.09
CA ILE A 67 3.92 5.67 -17.37
C ILE A 67 4.44 5.33 -15.97
N TYR A 68 3.82 5.93 -14.97
CA TYR A 68 4.07 5.58 -13.56
C TYR A 68 3.44 4.23 -13.22
N THR A 69 3.95 3.58 -12.19
CA THR A 69 3.21 2.49 -11.54
C THR A 69 2.11 3.06 -10.66
N ASN A 70 1.17 2.22 -10.25
CA ASN A 70 0.03 2.65 -9.45
C ASN A 70 -0.26 1.72 -8.28
N ILE A 71 -0.96 2.27 -7.28
CA ILE A 71 -1.58 1.56 -6.16
C ILE A 71 -3.08 1.77 -6.24
N THR A 72 -3.83 0.75 -5.91
CA THR A 72 -5.28 0.81 -5.80
C THR A 72 -5.68 1.04 -4.33
N PHE A 73 -6.34 2.17 -4.06
CA PHE A 73 -6.97 2.41 -2.76
C PHE A 73 -8.43 2.01 -2.80
N VAL A 74 -8.89 1.39 -1.72
CA VAL A 74 -10.29 0.94 -1.57
C VAL A 74 -10.86 1.64 -0.35
N ASP A 75 -11.91 2.46 -0.54
CA ASP A 75 -12.68 3.02 0.58
C ASP A 75 -13.56 1.95 1.18
N ILE A 76 -13.15 1.44 2.33
CA ILE A 76 -13.92 0.43 3.06
C ILE A 76 -14.90 1.15 3.98
N ALA A 77 -16.20 0.92 3.76
CA ALA A 77 -17.27 1.54 4.55
C ALA A 77 -17.02 1.37 6.05
N GLY A 78 -17.26 2.43 6.82
CA GLY A 78 -16.92 2.48 8.25
C GLY A 78 -17.57 1.37 9.07
N LEU A 79 -16.85 0.92 10.09
CA LEU A 79 -17.28 -0.09 11.04
C LEU A 79 -18.34 0.47 11.98
N VAL A 80 -19.39 -0.30 12.21
CA VAL A 80 -20.31 -0.11 13.34
C VAL A 80 -19.95 -1.15 14.40
N LYS A 81 -19.87 -0.74 15.68
CA LYS A 81 -19.54 -1.60 16.81
C LYS A 81 -20.41 -2.85 16.84
N GLY A 82 -19.79 -4.04 16.99
CA GLY A 82 -20.51 -5.33 16.96
C GLY A 82 -20.52 -6.01 15.60
N ALA A 83 -19.69 -5.59 14.68
CA ALA A 83 -19.61 -6.12 13.31
C ALA A 83 -19.29 -7.61 13.23
N SER A 84 -18.52 -8.15 14.17
CA SER A 84 -18.15 -9.57 14.23
C SER A 84 -19.28 -10.50 14.68
N LYS A 85 -20.32 -9.97 15.32
CA LYS A 85 -21.44 -10.77 15.84
C LYS A 85 -22.58 -11.05 14.85
N GLY A 86 -22.37 -10.74 13.57
CA GLY A 86 -23.10 -11.46 12.53
C GLY A 86 -24.30 -10.79 11.89
N GLU A 87 -24.57 -9.51 12.06
CA GLU A 87 -25.68 -8.88 11.33
C GLU A 87 -25.19 -7.89 10.23
N GLY A 88 -25.19 -8.39 9.01
CA GLY A 88 -25.23 -7.61 7.76
C GLY A 88 -23.99 -6.76 7.42
N LEU A 89 -23.89 -5.56 7.94
CA LEU A 89 -22.86 -4.57 7.57
C LEU A 89 -21.44 -4.92 8.04
N GLY A 90 -21.30 -5.56 9.21
CA GLY A 90 -20.01 -5.92 9.75
C GLY A 90 -19.31 -7.03 8.97
N ASN A 91 -20.04 -8.02 8.51
CA ASN A 91 -19.48 -9.09 7.66
C ASN A 91 -19.00 -8.55 6.31
N LYS A 92 -19.71 -7.57 5.74
CA LYS A 92 -19.26 -6.89 4.51
C LYS A 92 -17.98 -6.10 4.72
N PHE A 93 -17.86 -5.37 5.83
CA PHE A 93 -16.66 -4.65 6.21
C PHE A 93 -15.44 -5.59 6.30
N LEU A 94 -15.56 -6.67 7.07
CA LEU A 94 -14.48 -7.66 7.21
C LEU A 94 -14.17 -8.39 5.88
N SER A 95 -15.18 -8.63 5.03
CA SER A 95 -14.98 -9.18 3.69
C SER A 95 -14.13 -8.25 2.82
N HIS A 96 -14.44 -6.95 2.80
CA HIS A 96 -13.65 -5.98 2.02
C HIS A 96 -12.22 -5.86 2.54
N ILE A 97 -11.99 -5.92 3.86
CA ILE A 97 -10.62 -5.95 4.40
C ILE A 97 -9.87 -7.21 3.94
N ARG A 98 -10.54 -8.34 3.72
CA ARG A 98 -9.88 -9.56 3.21
C ARG A 98 -9.36 -9.40 1.80
N GLU A 99 -10.00 -8.59 0.97
CA GLU A 99 -9.66 -8.41 -0.44
C GLU A 99 -8.49 -7.45 -0.69
N VAL A 100 -8.02 -6.74 0.33
CA VAL A 100 -6.90 -5.81 0.23
C VAL A 100 -5.60 -6.41 0.75
N ASP A 101 -4.45 -5.91 0.29
CA ASP A 101 -3.13 -6.40 0.67
C ASP A 101 -2.58 -5.73 1.93
N ALA A 102 -2.97 -4.49 2.19
CA ALA A 102 -2.59 -3.71 3.38
C ALA A 102 -3.74 -2.82 3.85
N ILE A 103 -3.63 -2.29 5.07
CA ILE A 103 -4.66 -1.48 5.72
C ILE A 103 -4.09 -0.11 6.10
N ILE A 104 -4.80 0.94 5.76
CA ILE A 104 -4.66 2.28 6.34
C ILE A 104 -5.74 2.43 7.40
N HIS A 105 -5.33 2.57 8.64
CA HIS A 105 -6.24 2.78 9.76
C HIS A 105 -6.29 4.27 10.09
N LEU A 106 -7.31 4.95 9.61
CA LEU A 106 -7.52 6.38 9.78
C LEU A 106 -8.24 6.66 11.10
N VAL A 107 -7.69 7.55 11.91
CA VAL A 107 -8.28 8.01 13.16
C VAL A 107 -8.37 9.52 13.23
N ARG A 108 -9.39 10.01 13.91
CA ARG A 108 -9.61 11.44 14.13
C ARG A 108 -8.79 11.94 15.30
N CYS A 109 -7.90 12.90 15.05
CA CYS A 109 -7.02 13.52 16.03
C CYS A 109 -7.23 15.05 16.08
N PHE A 110 -8.46 15.55 15.88
CA PHE A 110 -8.81 16.95 15.93
C PHE A 110 -10.17 17.17 16.58
N GLU A 111 -10.38 18.33 17.19
CA GLU A 111 -11.66 18.74 17.79
C GLU A 111 -12.46 19.55 16.76
N SER A 112 -13.77 19.37 16.71
CA SER A 112 -14.68 20.16 15.88
C SER A 112 -16.09 20.09 16.42
N ASP A 113 -16.69 21.22 16.66
CA ASP A 113 -18.09 21.35 17.10
C ASP A 113 -19.10 21.02 15.98
N LYS A 114 -18.63 21.07 14.72
CA LYS A 114 -19.47 20.84 13.53
C LYS A 114 -19.58 19.36 13.17
N ILE A 115 -18.67 18.51 13.66
CA ILE A 115 -18.58 17.10 13.29
C ILE A 115 -18.82 16.23 14.52
N THR A 116 -19.94 15.53 14.55
CA THR A 116 -20.29 14.63 15.66
C THR A 116 -19.37 13.39 15.65
N HIS A 117 -18.78 13.07 16.81
CA HIS A 117 -18.05 11.80 16.98
C HIS A 117 -19.01 10.70 17.42
N VAL A 118 -18.81 9.46 16.93
CA VAL A 118 -19.69 8.30 17.21
C VAL A 118 -19.79 8.03 18.72
N ASN A 119 -18.70 8.25 19.46
CA ASN A 119 -18.62 8.03 20.91
C ASN A 119 -18.80 9.32 21.73
N SER A 120 -19.30 10.42 21.14
CA SER A 120 -19.48 11.74 21.76
C SER A 120 -18.21 12.38 22.35
N LYS A 121 -17.08 11.68 22.33
CA LYS A 121 -15.76 12.11 22.80
C LYS A 121 -14.67 11.60 21.86
N ILE A 122 -13.71 12.45 21.53
CA ILE A 122 -12.57 12.07 20.69
C ILE A 122 -11.59 11.28 21.53
N ASN A 123 -11.37 10.03 21.14
CA ASN A 123 -10.35 9.14 21.72
C ASN A 123 -9.77 8.23 20.63
N PRO A 124 -8.71 8.66 19.95
CA PRO A 124 -8.11 7.87 18.86
C PRO A 124 -7.64 6.49 19.29
N LEU A 125 -7.23 6.32 20.55
CA LEU A 125 -6.79 5.02 21.07
C LEU A 125 -7.95 4.03 21.17
N ASP A 126 -9.12 4.47 21.63
CA ASP A 126 -10.32 3.63 21.71
C ASP A 126 -10.85 3.29 20.31
N ASP A 127 -10.75 4.23 19.38
CA ASP A 127 -11.13 4.02 17.98
C ASP A 127 -10.27 2.94 17.32
N LEU A 128 -8.94 2.98 17.54
CA LEU A 128 -8.00 1.95 17.09
C LEU A 128 -8.28 0.59 17.70
N GLU A 129 -8.49 0.54 19.03
CA GLU A 129 -8.77 -0.72 19.74
C GLU A 129 -10.13 -1.31 19.33
N THR A 130 -11.11 -0.48 18.96
CA THR A 130 -12.42 -0.96 18.50
C THR A 130 -12.28 -1.76 17.22
N ILE A 131 -11.59 -1.23 16.18
CA ILE A 131 -11.38 -1.93 14.90
C ILE A 131 -10.47 -3.14 15.11
N LYS A 132 -9.41 -3.00 15.88
CA LYS A 132 -8.50 -4.11 16.22
C LYS A 132 -9.25 -5.28 16.86
N THR A 133 -10.13 -4.99 17.80
CA THR A 133 -10.93 -6.01 18.49
C THR A 133 -11.82 -6.77 17.50
N GLU A 134 -12.50 -6.09 16.60
CA GLU A 134 -13.35 -6.73 15.59
C GLU A 134 -12.54 -7.62 14.63
N ILE A 135 -11.34 -7.17 14.23
CA ILE A 135 -10.40 -7.95 13.41
C ILE A 135 -9.97 -9.21 14.16
N ILE A 136 -9.56 -9.09 15.41
CA ILE A 136 -9.15 -10.22 16.26
C ILE A 136 -10.27 -11.23 16.43
N LEU A 137 -11.48 -10.77 16.75
CA LEU A 137 -12.65 -11.66 16.94
C LEU A 137 -12.99 -12.41 15.64
N SER A 138 -12.90 -11.73 14.49
CA SER A 138 -13.08 -12.37 13.19
C SER A 138 -12.06 -13.48 12.93
N ASP A 139 -10.81 -13.23 13.25
CA ASP A 139 -9.73 -14.20 13.04
C ASP A 139 -9.82 -15.38 14.00
N ILE A 140 -10.20 -15.15 15.26
CA ILE A 140 -10.48 -16.21 16.25
C ILE A 140 -11.55 -17.15 15.70
N ASP A 141 -12.66 -16.62 15.19
CA ASP A 141 -13.77 -17.44 14.62
C ASP A 141 -13.28 -18.29 13.44
N ILE A 142 -12.47 -17.71 12.53
CA ILE A 142 -11.90 -18.45 11.39
C ILE A 142 -11.01 -19.59 11.87
N ILE A 143 -10.09 -19.31 12.80
CA ILE A 143 -9.14 -20.30 13.30
C ILE A 143 -9.87 -21.42 14.03
N GLN A 144 -10.84 -21.09 14.89
CA GLN A 144 -11.65 -22.08 15.60
C GLN A 144 -12.40 -23.00 14.65
N LYS A 145 -13.12 -22.44 13.66
CA LYS A 145 -13.80 -23.21 12.60
C LYS A 145 -12.84 -24.09 11.79
N LYS A 146 -11.61 -23.63 11.57
CA LYS A 146 -10.59 -24.43 10.87
C LYS A 146 -10.09 -25.56 11.77
N LEU A 147 -9.83 -25.30 13.06
CA LEU A 147 -9.38 -26.32 14.01
C LEU A 147 -10.45 -27.40 14.28
N GLU A 148 -11.75 -27.07 14.21
CA GLU A 148 -12.82 -28.07 14.30
C GLU A 148 -12.73 -29.14 13.19
N LYS A 149 -12.20 -28.78 12.01
CA LYS A 149 -11.92 -29.71 10.92
C LYS A 149 -10.78 -30.70 11.22
N ARG A 150 -9.98 -30.47 12.31
CA ARG A 150 -9.00 -31.43 12.83
C ARG A 150 -9.63 -32.82 13.06
N LYS A 151 -10.85 -32.85 13.61
CA LYS A 151 -11.58 -34.10 13.84
C LYS A 151 -11.79 -34.95 12.59
N LYS A 152 -11.70 -34.33 11.39
CA LYS A 152 -11.83 -34.97 10.07
C LYS A 152 -10.48 -35.35 9.43
N LYS A 153 -9.34 -35.23 10.15
CA LYS A 153 -7.96 -35.49 9.67
C LYS A 153 -7.56 -34.67 8.41
N LEU A 154 -8.10 -33.45 8.26
CA LEU A 154 -7.85 -32.59 7.10
C LEU A 154 -6.72 -31.58 7.32
N LEU A 155 -6.06 -31.59 8.48
CA LEU A 155 -4.97 -30.69 8.84
C LEU A 155 -3.73 -31.47 9.23
N GLY A 156 -2.56 -31.01 8.76
CA GLY A 156 -1.26 -31.52 9.18
C GLY A 156 -0.89 -31.07 10.61
N PRO A 157 0.08 -31.74 11.26
CA PRO A 157 0.54 -31.34 12.59
C PRO A 157 1.05 -29.91 12.67
N LYS A 158 1.79 -29.45 11.64
CA LYS A 158 2.31 -28.07 11.56
C LYS A 158 1.19 -27.02 11.43
N ASP A 159 0.14 -27.32 10.63
CA ASP A 159 -1.02 -26.43 10.49
C ASP A 159 -1.68 -26.22 11.86
N ILE A 160 -1.88 -27.32 12.58
CA ILE A 160 -2.52 -27.27 13.89
C ILE A 160 -1.69 -26.43 14.86
N GLN A 161 -0.38 -26.68 14.92
CA GLN A 161 0.53 -25.93 15.81
C GLN A 161 0.51 -24.43 15.51
N ALA A 162 0.62 -24.04 14.23
CA ALA A 162 0.60 -22.63 13.82
C ALA A 162 -0.74 -21.96 14.20
N LEU A 163 -1.86 -22.67 14.00
CA LEU A 163 -3.19 -22.15 14.32
C LEU A 163 -3.44 -22.03 15.82
N GLU A 164 -3.06 -23.03 16.62
CA GLU A 164 -3.20 -22.99 18.09
C GLU A 164 -2.34 -21.86 18.69
N LYS A 165 -1.09 -21.71 18.22
CA LYS A 165 -0.18 -20.63 18.61
C LYS A 165 -0.74 -19.24 18.27
N LYS A 166 -1.31 -19.07 17.05
CA LYS A 166 -1.94 -17.80 16.66
C LYS A 166 -3.19 -17.52 17.49
N LEU A 167 -4.01 -18.53 17.75
CA LEU A 167 -5.22 -18.42 18.56
C LEU A 167 -4.90 -17.97 20.00
N GLU A 168 -3.83 -18.50 20.60
CA GLU A 168 -3.38 -18.11 21.93
C GLU A 168 -2.99 -16.61 21.98
N LEU A 169 -2.22 -16.13 20.97
CA LEU A 169 -1.85 -14.72 20.87
C LEU A 169 -3.08 -13.81 20.71
N LEU A 170 -3.99 -14.18 19.80
CA LEU A 170 -5.21 -13.41 19.57
C LEU A 170 -6.10 -13.33 20.82
N ASN A 171 -6.21 -14.40 21.59
CA ASN A 171 -6.94 -14.40 22.87
C ASN A 171 -6.30 -13.48 23.92
N LYS A 172 -5.01 -13.16 23.79
CA LYS A 172 -4.30 -12.14 24.59
C LYS A 172 -4.39 -10.72 23.99
N GLY A 173 -5.08 -10.55 22.86
CA GLY A 173 -5.15 -9.28 22.14
C GLY A 173 -3.90 -8.94 21.32
N GLU A 174 -3.02 -9.92 21.07
CA GLU A 174 -1.76 -9.76 20.34
C GLU A 174 -1.88 -10.18 18.88
N GLU A 175 -1.56 -9.28 17.96
CA GLU A 175 -1.58 -9.53 16.51
C GLU A 175 -0.22 -9.98 15.96
N SER A 176 0.85 -9.94 16.75
CA SER A 176 2.23 -10.17 16.35
C SER A 176 2.43 -11.52 15.62
N THR A 177 3.29 -11.50 14.63
CA THR A 177 3.76 -12.69 13.90
C THR A 177 5.27 -12.95 14.10
N LYS A 178 5.93 -12.18 14.97
CA LYS A 178 7.41 -12.25 15.17
C LYS A 178 7.91 -13.60 15.65
N SER A 179 7.05 -14.39 16.32
CA SER A 179 7.38 -15.71 16.83
C SER A 179 7.16 -16.85 15.81
N PHE A 180 6.65 -16.55 14.61
CA PHE A 180 6.32 -17.54 13.59
C PHE A 180 7.44 -17.68 12.58
N ASP A 181 7.69 -18.93 12.12
CA ASP A 181 8.58 -19.19 11.01
C ASP A 181 7.90 -18.94 9.64
N ASN A 182 8.69 -19.05 8.55
CA ASN A 182 8.18 -18.78 7.20
C ASN A 182 7.09 -19.77 6.75
N GLU A 183 7.11 -21.03 7.21
CA GLU A 183 6.07 -22.01 6.89
C GLU A 183 4.80 -21.74 7.64
N GLU A 184 4.89 -21.43 8.93
CA GLU A 184 3.78 -21.02 9.77
C GLU A 184 3.09 -19.76 9.21
N ILE A 185 3.88 -18.74 8.79
CA ILE A 185 3.35 -17.52 8.15
C ILE A 185 2.60 -17.85 6.85
N LYS A 186 3.11 -18.78 6.02
CA LYS A 186 2.39 -19.21 4.81
C LYS A 186 1.05 -19.85 5.14
N ILE A 187 0.98 -20.68 6.18
CA ILE A 187 -0.26 -21.31 6.65
C ILE A 187 -1.27 -20.24 7.07
N LEU A 188 -0.84 -19.25 7.86
CA LEU A 188 -1.70 -18.14 8.31
C LEU A 188 -2.20 -17.29 7.14
N ASN A 189 -1.32 -16.99 6.16
CA ASN A 189 -1.67 -16.23 4.95
C ASN A 189 -2.74 -16.95 4.11
N GLN A 190 -2.65 -18.28 3.98
CA GLN A 190 -3.64 -19.08 3.23
C GLN A 190 -5.05 -19.02 3.85
N LEU A 191 -5.16 -18.72 5.13
CA LEU A 191 -6.45 -18.53 5.81
C LEU A 191 -7.05 -17.13 5.58
N GLY A 192 -6.28 -16.20 5.04
CA GLY A 192 -6.71 -14.82 4.85
C GLY A 192 -7.00 -14.10 6.17
N LEU A 193 -6.19 -14.35 7.22
CA LEU A 193 -6.32 -13.67 8.49
C LEU A 193 -6.09 -12.17 8.33
N LEU A 194 -6.91 -11.38 8.99
CA LEU A 194 -6.88 -9.91 8.91
C LEU A 194 -5.81 -9.31 9.83
N SER A 195 -5.59 -9.94 11.00
CA SER A 195 -4.62 -9.48 12.02
C SER A 195 -3.15 -9.56 11.58
N ILE A 196 -2.86 -10.29 10.49
CA ILE A 196 -1.50 -10.39 9.94
C ILE A 196 -1.24 -9.45 8.78
N LYS A 197 -2.28 -8.74 8.29
CA LYS A 197 -2.11 -7.77 7.22
C LYS A 197 -1.25 -6.59 7.68
N PRO A 198 -0.32 -6.15 6.82
CA PRO A 198 0.45 -4.94 7.10
C PRO A 198 -0.48 -3.74 7.28
N LYS A 199 -0.16 -2.84 8.21
CA LYS A 199 -0.99 -1.66 8.48
C LYS A 199 -0.19 -0.40 8.77
N ILE A 200 -0.78 0.74 8.40
CA ILE A 200 -0.31 2.09 8.71
C ILE A 200 -1.41 2.77 9.50
N ILE A 201 -1.05 3.46 10.57
CA ILE A 201 -1.97 4.33 11.31
C ILE A 201 -1.84 5.73 10.75
N VAL A 202 -2.97 6.34 10.39
CA VAL A 202 -3.03 7.71 9.91
C VAL A 202 -3.84 8.55 10.88
N CYS A 203 -3.18 9.52 11.50
CA CYS A 203 -3.79 10.51 12.36
C CYS A 203 -4.28 11.69 11.49
N ASN A 204 -5.60 11.83 11.32
CA ASN A 204 -6.19 12.99 10.67
C ASN A 204 -6.30 14.11 11.69
N VAL A 205 -5.61 15.22 11.43
CA VAL A 205 -5.51 16.39 12.31
C VAL A 205 -6.13 17.62 11.65
N ASP A 206 -6.31 18.70 12.43
CA ASP A 206 -6.54 20.04 11.92
C ASP A 206 -5.27 20.65 11.31
N GLU A 207 -5.42 21.78 10.63
CA GLU A 207 -4.33 22.48 9.94
C GLU A 207 -3.22 22.90 10.92
N GLU A 208 -3.58 23.41 12.10
CA GLU A 208 -2.63 23.89 13.11
C GLU A 208 -1.73 22.77 13.64
N SER A 209 -2.26 21.55 13.71
CA SER A 209 -1.56 20.36 14.21
C SER A 209 -0.75 19.63 13.15
N LEU A 210 -0.79 20.06 11.87
CA LEU A 210 -0.17 19.32 10.76
C LEU A 210 1.35 19.20 10.90
N SER A 211 2.03 20.26 11.31
CA SER A 211 3.50 20.31 11.39
C SER A 211 4.05 19.58 12.63
N LEU A 212 3.47 19.80 13.79
CA LEU A 212 4.01 19.35 15.09
C LEU A 212 3.20 18.21 15.72
N GLY A 213 2.01 17.96 15.21
CA GLY A 213 1.04 17.09 15.86
C GLY A 213 0.36 17.76 17.06
N ASN A 214 -0.37 16.97 17.82
CA ASN A 214 -1.07 17.42 19.02
C ASN A 214 -1.07 16.30 20.09
N LYS A 215 -1.77 16.51 21.22
CA LYS A 215 -1.90 15.54 22.30
C LYS A 215 -2.33 14.14 21.81
N TYR A 216 -3.30 14.10 20.90
CA TYR A 216 -3.83 12.84 20.36
C TYR A 216 -2.80 12.09 19.50
N THR A 217 -2.08 12.78 18.65
CA THR A 217 -1.03 12.17 17.82
C THR A 217 0.13 11.66 18.65
N MET A 218 0.46 12.36 19.75
CA MET A 218 1.50 11.90 20.69
C MET A 218 1.09 10.63 21.43
N GLU A 219 -0.15 10.56 21.92
CA GLU A 219 -0.69 9.36 22.56
C GLU A 219 -0.66 8.15 21.61
N VAL A 220 -1.09 8.33 20.36
CA VAL A 220 -1.05 7.28 19.34
C VAL A 220 0.39 6.83 19.06
N LYS A 221 1.32 7.75 18.82
CA LYS A 221 2.74 7.44 18.57
C LYS A 221 3.39 6.70 19.74
N ASN A 222 3.08 7.08 20.96
CA ASN A 222 3.63 6.44 22.17
C ASN A 222 3.11 4.99 22.32
N LYS A 223 1.80 4.77 22.15
CA LYS A 223 1.19 3.45 22.28
C LYS A 223 1.56 2.51 21.13
N TYR A 224 1.66 3.03 19.93
CA TYR A 224 1.95 2.28 18.70
C TYR A 224 3.36 2.55 18.16
N SER A 225 4.36 2.63 19.07
CA SER A 225 5.76 2.95 18.73
C SER A 225 6.42 1.97 17.75
N ASN A 226 5.90 0.75 17.62
CA ASN A 226 6.37 -0.26 16.66
C ASN A 226 5.60 -0.24 15.32
N GLU A 227 4.59 0.59 15.20
CA GLU A 227 3.78 0.75 14.00
C GLU A 227 4.17 2.03 13.26
N LYS A 228 3.91 2.08 11.97
CA LYS A 228 4.08 3.32 11.21
C LYS A 228 2.90 4.24 11.48
N VAL A 229 3.17 5.42 12.00
CA VAL A 229 2.17 6.47 12.28
C VAL A 229 2.47 7.69 11.42
N ILE A 230 1.50 8.10 10.60
CA ILE A 230 1.57 9.28 9.71
C ILE A 230 0.56 10.32 10.19
N ILE A 231 0.93 11.59 10.13
CA ILE A 231 0.03 12.72 10.41
C ILE A 231 -0.39 13.33 9.08
N ILE A 232 -1.69 13.51 8.86
CA ILE A 232 -2.27 14.12 7.65
C ILE A 232 -3.40 15.06 8.08
N CYS A 233 -3.56 16.16 7.39
CA CYS A 233 -4.79 16.95 7.43
C CYS A 233 -5.56 16.67 6.13
N ALA A 234 -6.64 15.90 6.21
CA ALA A 234 -7.39 15.47 5.02
C ALA A 234 -7.98 16.67 4.25
N ASP A 235 -8.38 17.74 4.94
CA ASP A 235 -8.93 18.94 4.32
C ASP A 235 -7.85 19.73 3.55
N ILE A 236 -6.64 19.84 4.09
CA ILE A 236 -5.49 20.46 3.40
C ILE A 236 -5.09 19.62 2.18
N GLU A 237 -5.04 18.31 2.31
CA GLU A 237 -4.72 17.43 1.17
C GLU A 237 -5.76 17.59 0.05
N ASP A 238 -7.06 17.68 0.39
CA ASP A 238 -8.12 17.88 -0.59
C ASP A 238 -8.03 19.25 -1.29
N GLN A 239 -7.65 20.30 -0.56
CA GLN A 239 -7.39 21.64 -1.11
C GLN A 239 -6.19 21.60 -2.08
N ILE A 240 -5.04 21.03 -1.65
CA ILE A 240 -3.83 20.92 -2.47
C ILE A 240 -4.12 20.21 -3.79
N MET A 241 -4.93 19.15 -3.77
CA MET A 241 -5.28 18.39 -4.97
C MET A 241 -6.25 19.12 -5.91
N GLY A 242 -6.91 20.16 -5.44
CA GLY A 242 -7.75 21.04 -6.25
C GLY A 242 -7.01 22.18 -6.98
N LEU A 243 -5.75 22.43 -6.61
CA LEU A 243 -4.92 23.50 -7.16
C LEU A 243 -4.15 23.04 -8.41
N ASP A 244 -3.83 23.97 -9.31
CA ASP A 244 -2.89 23.72 -10.38
C ASP A 244 -1.44 23.57 -9.85
N SER A 245 -0.47 23.26 -10.73
CA SER A 245 0.89 22.96 -10.29
C SER A 245 1.62 24.16 -9.67
N GLU A 246 1.40 25.37 -10.16
CA GLU A 246 2.06 26.59 -9.67
C GLU A 246 1.43 27.06 -8.34
N GLU A 247 0.11 27.05 -8.30
CA GLU A 247 -0.66 27.36 -7.09
C GLU A 247 -0.33 26.37 -5.96
N ARG A 248 -0.22 25.08 -6.31
CA ARG A 248 0.13 24.01 -5.35
C ARG A 248 1.50 24.22 -4.72
N GLU A 249 2.53 24.53 -5.55
CA GLU A 249 3.88 24.80 -5.02
C GLU A 249 3.89 26.02 -4.09
N THR A 250 3.16 27.06 -4.47
CA THR A 250 3.06 28.29 -3.66
C THR A 250 2.36 28.00 -2.34
N PHE A 251 1.21 27.37 -2.38
CA PHE A 251 0.44 27.02 -1.19
C PHE A 251 1.23 26.10 -0.24
N MET A 252 1.88 25.07 -0.76
CA MET A 252 2.72 24.19 0.05
C MET A 252 3.88 24.93 0.73
N LYS A 253 4.49 25.89 0.05
CA LYS A 253 5.57 26.73 0.66
C LYS A 253 5.02 27.60 1.78
N GLU A 254 3.85 28.20 1.59
CA GLU A 254 3.18 29.05 2.59
C GLU A 254 2.86 28.30 3.89
N ILE A 255 2.39 27.04 3.76
CA ILE A 255 2.11 26.18 4.92
C ILE A 255 3.32 25.36 5.41
N GLY A 256 4.51 25.59 4.84
CA GLY A 256 5.75 24.96 5.26
C GLY A 256 5.88 23.48 4.93
N LEU A 257 5.15 22.97 3.95
CA LEU A 257 5.19 21.57 3.52
C LEU A 257 6.14 21.36 2.34
N ASN A 258 7.12 20.49 2.50
CA ASN A 258 7.99 20.05 1.41
C ASN A 258 7.35 18.92 0.55
N LYS A 259 6.45 18.13 1.13
CA LYS A 259 5.74 17.02 0.49
C LYS A 259 4.36 16.90 1.10
N THR A 260 3.39 16.46 0.31
CA THR A 260 2.05 16.18 0.82
C THR A 260 2.03 14.93 1.69
N GLY A 261 1.14 14.87 2.65
CA GLY A 261 0.93 13.67 3.47
C GLY A 261 0.47 12.48 2.64
N LEU A 262 -0.29 12.71 1.56
CA LEU A 262 -0.68 11.67 0.62
C LEU A 262 0.51 11.06 -0.12
N ASN A 263 1.48 11.87 -0.57
CA ASN A 263 2.71 11.36 -1.19
C ASN A 263 3.52 10.52 -0.20
N GLN A 264 3.58 10.93 1.05
CA GLN A 264 4.19 10.14 2.11
C GLN A 264 3.44 8.82 2.31
N LEU A 265 2.11 8.86 2.38
CA LEU A 265 1.27 7.68 2.57
C LEU A 265 1.42 6.66 1.43
N ILE A 266 1.48 7.13 0.18
CA ILE A 266 1.70 6.28 -1.00
C ILE A 266 3.06 5.58 -0.89
N LYS A 267 4.12 6.33 -0.57
CA LYS A 267 5.47 5.79 -0.40
C LYS A 267 5.52 4.75 0.73
N GLU A 268 4.98 5.08 1.89
CA GLU A 268 4.97 4.18 3.05
C GLU A 268 4.12 2.93 2.80
N GLY A 269 3.00 3.07 2.07
CA GLY A 269 2.19 1.94 1.63
C GLY A 269 2.98 1.00 0.70
N TYR A 270 3.80 1.56 -0.17
CA TYR A 270 4.67 0.81 -1.07
C TYR A 270 5.73 0.01 -0.29
N GLU A 271 6.40 0.66 0.67
CA GLU A 271 7.38 0.02 1.55
C GLU A 271 6.73 -1.07 2.43
N LEU A 272 5.55 -0.79 2.98
CA LEU A 272 4.78 -1.72 3.82
C LEU A 272 4.42 -3.01 3.10
N LEU A 273 4.12 -2.91 1.81
CA LEU A 273 3.80 -4.05 0.94
C LEU A 273 5.04 -4.81 0.47
N ASN A 274 6.25 -4.40 0.91
CA ASN A 274 7.53 -4.95 0.45
C ASN A 274 7.65 -4.93 -1.08
N LEU A 275 7.38 -3.76 -1.68
CA LEU A 275 7.46 -3.54 -3.11
C LEU A 275 8.76 -2.85 -3.49
N ASP A 276 9.25 -3.18 -4.68
CA ASP A 276 10.33 -2.50 -5.37
C ASP A 276 9.86 -2.06 -6.75
N THR A 277 10.53 -1.06 -7.31
CA THR A 277 10.27 -0.56 -8.66
C THR A 277 11.48 -0.83 -9.54
N PHE A 278 11.26 -1.42 -10.71
CA PHE A 278 12.22 -1.40 -11.81
C PHE A 278 11.66 -0.59 -12.97
N PHE A 279 12.54 -0.19 -13.88
CA PHE A 279 12.19 0.64 -15.02
C PHE A 279 12.50 -0.05 -16.33
N THR A 280 11.69 0.24 -17.34
CA THR A 280 12.06 0.09 -18.74
C THR A 280 12.12 1.48 -19.36
N SER A 281 13.13 1.77 -20.16
CA SER A 281 13.30 3.10 -20.74
C SER A 281 13.81 3.00 -22.17
N GLY A 282 13.14 3.71 -23.07
CA GLY A 282 13.45 3.77 -24.48
C GLY A 282 12.72 4.92 -25.17
N PRO A 283 12.95 5.16 -26.49
CA PRO A 283 12.38 6.30 -27.20
C PRO A 283 10.84 6.31 -27.26
N GLU A 284 10.21 5.14 -27.31
CA GLU A 284 8.74 5.07 -27.37
C GLU A 284 8.10 5.26 -26.00
N GLU A 285 8.69 4.66 -24.95
CA GLU A 285 8.11 4.67 -23.62
C GLU A 285 9.20 4.54 -22.54
N SER A 286 9.06 5.32 -21.47
CA SER A 286 9.68 5.05 -20.17
C SER A 286 8.59 4.67 -19.16
N ARG A 287 8.77 3.55 -18.46
CA ARG A 287 7.75 3.01 -17.56
C ARG A 287 8.34 2.44 -16.29
N ALA A 288 7.64 2.69 -15.19
CA ALA A 288 7.88 2.09 -13.89
C ALA A 288 7.01 0.83 -13.70
N TRP A 289 7.61 -0.23 -13.16
CA TRP A 289 6.97 -1.53 -12.93
C TRP A 289 7.13 -1.93 -11.48
N THR A 290 6.04 -2.39 -10.87
CA THR A 290 6.04 -2.85 -9.48
C THR A 290 6.29 -4.34 -9.39
N ILE A 291 7.18 -4.74 -8.49
CA ILE A 291 7.45 -6.12 -8.11
C ILE A 291 7.51 -6.24 -6.58
N LYS A 292 7.36 -7.44 -6.07
CA LYS A 292 7.71 -7.73 -4.66
C LYS A 292 9.23 -7.76 -4.49
N LYS A 293 9.72 -7.34 -3.34
CA LYS A 293 11.14 -7.50 -3.00
C LYS A 293 11.58 -8.95 -3.16
N ASN A 294 12.83 -9.15 -3.54
CA ASN A 294 13.41 -10.46 -3.80
C ASN A 294 12.79 -11.20 -5.01
N THR A 295 12.21 -10.49 -5.96
CA THR A 295 11.69 -11.06 -7.21
C THR A 295 12.85 -11.35 -8.18
N SER A 296 12.88 -12.57 -8.76
CA SER A 296 13.86 -12.94 -9.79
C SER A 296 13.54 -12.30 -11.15
N ALA A 297 14.56 -12.14 -12.00
CA ALA A 297 14.42 -11.51 -13.31
C ALA A 297 13.35 -12.13 -14.22
N PRO A 298 13.18 -13.48 -14.32
CA PRO A 298 12.10 -14.07 -15.11
C PRO A 298 10.71 -13.69 -14.60
N VAL A 299 10.52 -13.68 -13.27
CA VAL A 299 9.25 -13.30 -12.65
C VAL A 299 8.99 -11.79 -12.83
N ALA A 300 10.02 -10.95 -12.73
CA ALA A 300 9.91 -9.53 -13.04
C ALA A 300 9.53 -9.29 -14.52
N ALA A 301 10.08 -10.07 -15.45
CA ALA A 301 9.70 -10.00 -16.86
C ALA A 301 8.22 -10.34 -17.09
N SER A 302 7.65 -11.25 -16.30
CA SER A 302 6.22 -11.64 -16.40
C SER A 302 5.25 -10.50 -16.07
N VAL A 303 5.70 -9.48 -15.33
CA VAL A 303 4.90 -8.29 -15.04
C VAL A 303 4.66 -7.45 -16.31
N ILE A 304 5.61 -7.50 -17.26
CA ILE A 304 5.48 -6.84 -18.57
C ILE A 304 4.55 -7.66 -19.47
N HIS A 305 4.80 -8.97 -19.56
CA HIS A 305 3.97 -9.89 -20.33
C HIS A 305 4.11 -11.31 -19.76
N THR A 306 2.99 -12.01 -19.55
CA THR A 306 2.94 -13.32 -18.89
C THR A 306 3.85 -14.39 -19.54
N ASP A 307 4.04 -14.33 -20.86
CA ASP A 307 4.90 -15.27 -21.57
C ASP A 307 6.38 -15.04 -21.34
N PHE A 308 6.77 -13.84 -20.87
CA PHE A 308 8.19 -13.49 -20.73
C PHE A 308 8.90 -14.33 -19.69
N GLU A 309 8.21 -14.78 -18.65
CA GLU A 309 8.78 -15.69 -17.65
C GLU A 309 9.26 -17.00 -18.28
N LYS A 310 8.40 -17.65 -19.08
CA LYS A 310 8.69 -18.93 -19.75
C LYS A 310 9.74 -18.79 -20.84
N LYS A 311 9.71 -17.66 -21.55
CA LYS A 311 10.58 -17.36 -22.69
C LYS A 311 11.85 -16.59 -22.29
N PHE A 312 12.10 -16.37 -21.01
CA PHE A 312 13.23 -15.59 -20.53
C PHE A 312 14.58 -16.23 -20.89
N ILE A 313 15.46 -15.44 -21.50
CA ILE A 313 16.84 -15.82 -21.82
C ILE A 313 17.80 -15.14 -20.84
N ARG A 314 17.78 -13.80 -20.79
CA ARG A 314 18.63 -12.96 -19.94
C ARG A 314 18.02 -11.56 -19.83
N THR A 315 18.54 -10.76 -18.90
CA THR A 315 18.28 -9.34 -18.85
C THR A 315 19.58 -8.55 -18.90
N GLU A 316 19.55 -7.41 -19.56
CA GLU A 316 20.58 -6.38 -19.47
C GLU A 316 20.12 -5.40 -18.40
N ALA A 317 20.93 -5.18 -17.36
CA ALA A 317 20.59 -4.42 -16.18
C ALA A 317 21.56 -3.25 -15.99
N VAL A 318 21.03 -2.05 -15.76
CA VAL A 318 21.78 -0.85 -15.39
C VAL A 318 21.09 -0.25 -14.18
N THR A 319 21.82 0.26 -13.20
CA THR A 319 21.19 1.02 -12.10
C THR A 319 20.68 2.36 -12.63
N CYS A 320 19.57 2.86 -12.09
CA CYS A 320 19.03 4.16 -12.47
C CYS A 320 20.06 5.28 -12.27
N GLU A 321 20.88 5.20 -11.22
CA GLU A 321 21.96 6.15 -10.93
C GLU A 321 23.02 6.18 -12.05
N ASP A 322 23.47 5.00 -12.49
CA ASP A 322 24.43 4.91 -13.61
C ASP A 322 23.78 5.39 -14.91
N PHE A 323 22.51 5.03 -15.17
CA PHE A 323 21.82 5.50 -16.37
C PHE A 323 21.71 7.02 -16.42
N ILE A 324 21.37 7.66 -15.29
CA ILE A 324 21.28 9.12 -15.16
C ILE A 324 22.66 9.74 -15.35
N LYS A 325 23.71 9.16 -14.75
CA LYS A 325 25.08 9.66 -14.84
C LYS A 325 25.65 9.62 -16.25
N TYR A 326 25.43 8.52 -16.97
CA TYR A 326 26.03 8.32 -18.31
C TYR A 326 25.09 8.72 -19.46
N GLY A 327 23.78 8.87 -19.19
CA GLY A 327 22.79 9.43 -20.09
C GLY A 327 22.14 8.45 -21.06
N SER A 328 22.67 7.23 -21.26
CA SER A 328 22.03 6.18 -22.06
C SER A 328 22.53 4.78 -21.73
N ALA A 329 21.80 3.74 -22.13
CA ALA A 329 22.20 2.35 -21.98
C ALA A 329 23.48 2.01 -22.75
N GLU A 330 23.68 2.59 -23.95
CA GLU A 330 24.88 2.41 -24.77
C GLU A 330 26.13 2.96 -24.06
N LYS A 331 26.05 4.17 -23.51
CA LYS A 331 27.15 4.77 -22.75
C LYS A 331 27.43 4.01 -21.46
N CYS A 332 26.42 3.48 -20.80
CA CYS A 332 26.60 2.59 -19.65
C CYS A 332 27.34 1.30 -20.05
N LYS A 333 27.03 0.73 -21.22
CA LYS A 333 27.75 -0.43 -21.77
C LYS A 333 29.20 -0.12 -22.07
N GLU A 334 29.49 0.99 -22.75
CA GLU A 334 30.86 1.45 -23.05
C GLU A 334 31.68 1.69 -21.77
N SER A 335 31.01 2.16 -20.70
CA SER A 335 31.62 2.40 -19.39
C SER A 335 31.68 1.15 -18.49
N GLY A 336 31.28 -0.03 -18.98
CA GLY A 336 31.28 -1.28 -18.22
C GLY A 336 30.25 -1.33 -17.07
N ARG A 337 29.20 -0.50 -17.13
CA ARG A 337 28.14 -0.43 -16.11
C ARG A 337 26.90 -1.25 -16.45
N LEU A 338 26.76 -1.67 -17.70
CA LEU A 338 25.70 -2.56 -18.11
C LEU A 338 26.09 -4.00 -17.78
N ARG A 339 25.29 -4.66 -16.97
CA ARG A 339 25.45 -6.05 -16.54
C ARG A 339 24.54 -6.95 -17.36
N ILE A 340 25.00 -8.16 -17.64
CA ILE A 340 24.19 -9.21 -18.27
C ILE A 340 23.86 -10.22 -17.17
N GLU A 341 22.59 -10.39 -16.87
CA GLU A 341 22.12 -11.16 -15.73
C GLU A 341 21.24 -12.35 -16.21
N GLY A 342 21.38 -13.47 -15.52
CA GLY A 342 20.63 -14.70 -15.78
C GLY A 342 19.33 -14.84 -14.99
N LYS A 343 18.81 -16.08 -14.95
CA LYS A 343 17.52 -16.41 -14.31
C LYS A 343 17.51 -16.21 -12.79
N ASP A 344 18.66 -16.35 -12.15
CA ASP A 344 18.78 -16.26 -10.69
C ASP A 344 19.01 -14.83 -10.19
N TYR A 345 19.09 -13.87 -11.11
CA TYR A 345 19.25 -12.47 -10.73
C TYR A 345 18.02 -11.98 -9.99
N ILE A 346 18.24 -11.44 -8.78
CA ILE A 346 17.21 -10.77 -7.99
C ILE A 346 17.22 -9.30 -8.36
N VAL A 347 16.11 -8.84 -8.92
CA VAL A 347 15.91 -7.45 -9.34
C VAL A 347 15.95 -6.53 -8.13
N LYS A 348 16.65 -5.41 -8.28
CA LYS A 348 16.82 -4.40 -7.23
C LYS A 348 15.97 -3.18 -7.54
N ASP A 349 15.53 -2.49 -6.48
CA ASP A 349 14.85 -1.21 -6.63
C ASP A 349 15.72 -0.22 -7.43
N GLY A 350 15.14 0.38 -8.46
CA GLY A 350 15.83 1.32 -9.33
C GLY A 350 16.61 0.70 -10.49
N ASP A 351 16.54 -0.60 -10.71
CA ASP A 351 17.14 -1.20 -11.92
C ASP A 351 16.41 -0.73 -13.19
N VAL A 352 17.16 -0.38 -14.23
CA VAL A 352 16.66 -0.20 -15.59
C VAL A 352 16.96 -1.49 -16.35
N LEU A 353 15.92 -2.20 -16.80
CA LEU A 353 16.02 -3.56 -17.33
C LEU A 353 15.59 -3.65 -18.78
N TYR A 354 16.35 -4.44 -19.56
CA TYR A 354 16.06 -4.80 -20.93
C TYR A 354 16.02 -6.32 -21.06
N PHE A 355 14.81 -6.87 -21.05
CA PHE A 355 14.62 -8.32 -21.12
C PHE A 355 14.83 -8.86 -22.54
N ARG A 356 15.56 -9.96 -22.65
CA ARG A 356 15.73 -10.74 -23.88
C ARG A 356 14.96 -12.03 -23.70
N VAL A 357 13.97 -12.22 -24.54
CA VAL A 357 13.08 -13.39 -24.55
C VAL A 357 13.16 -14.11 -25.88
N ASN A 358 12.86 -15.43 -25.86
CA ASN A 358 12.74 -16.18 -27.09
C ASN A 358 11.41 -15.83 -27.79
N VAL A 359 11.46 -15.43 -29.06
CA VAL A 359 10.28 -14.98 -29.84
C VAL A 359 9.40 -16.18 -30.23
#